data_a92d7d5b52d17533fa7ae1eb14f88461
#
_entry.id   a92d7d5b52d17533fa7ae1eb14f88461
#
_cell.length_a   1.000
_cell.length_b   1.000
_cell.length_c   1.000
_cell.angle_alpha   90.00
_cell.angle_beta   90.00
_cell.angle_gamma   90.00
#
_symmetry.space_group_name_H-M   'P 1'
#
loop_
_entity.id
_entity.type
_entity.pdbx_description
1 polymer ?
#
loop_
_entity_poly.entity_id
_entity_poly.type
_entity_poly.pdbx_seq_one_letter_code
_entity_poly.pdbx_strand_id
1 'polypeptide(L)'
;LQPQLRLLILVALLAGFSPLFLSEFSLSLPRVTTFDPIFAILWLIGMIAAMGAAWQAKYHRLAALVMLGVSGLVTCLTFVWLSAPDLAITQLLVEIVTTVLILLGLRWLPKRFEKVDSSDELPAQLRRARDFLLAAASGIGMSVIAYAVMTLPVPNAIATYFLERAYSEGGGTNVVNVILVDFRGFDTFGEIAVLAIVALTVFALLRRFRPAHESIGVPEQQQMQNAFDAERPDRSKGDTVRDYLYVPSIVMQWMFPVIITFSIFLFMRGHDMPGGGFAAGITMAIAFLLQYLAGGARWAEDRIRILPLRWMGFGLLMAASTGIGSWYFGYPFLTSYFQYTEIPYIGKMPTASALMFDLGVFSLVVGSTVLILIALAHQSLRNYRVRTPEAAKAEDV
;
A
#
# COMPACT_ATOMS: atom_id res chain seq x y z
N LEU A 1 -25.94 -7.67 2.01
CA LEU A 1 -25.70 -6.23 1.79
C LEU A 1 -26.79 -5.41 2.45
N GLN A 2 -26.44 -4.38 3.22
CA GLN A 2 -27.39 -3.47 3.84
C GLN A 2 -28.19 -2.71 2.75
N PRO A 3 -29.46 -2.39 2.99
CA PRO A 3 -30.30 -1.72 1.99
C PRO A 3 -29.70 -0.41 1.46
N GLN A 4 -29.02 0.37 2.34
CA GLN A 4 -28.37 1.61 1.97
C GLN A 4 -27.21 1.39 0.98
N LEU A 5 -26.41 0.33 1.17
CA LEU A 5 -25.32 0.00 0.25
C LEU A 5 -25.84 -0.42 -1.13
N ARG A 6 -26.98 -1.13 -1.17
CA ARG A 6 -27.64 -1.49 -2.43
C ARG A 6 -28.13 -0.25 -3.17
N LEU A 7 -28.73 0.69 -2.45
CA LEU A 7 -29.17 1.96 -3.03
C LEU A 7 -27.99 2.76 -3.58
N LEU A 8 -26.90 2.84 -2.82
CA LEU A 8 -25.67 3.54 -3.24
C LEU A 8 -25.07 2.92 -4.49
N ILE A 9 -25.00 1.58 -4.57
CA ILE A 9 -24.54 0.88 -5.77
C ILE A 9 -25.48 1.15 -6.96
N LEU A 10 -26.78 1.12 -6.75
CA LEU A 10 -27.77 1.41 -7.80
C LEU A 10 -27.59 2.83 -8.32
N VAL A 11 -27.44 3.81 -7.44
CA VAL A 11 -27.22 5.22 -7.81
C VAL A 11 -25.89 5.38 -8.56
N ALA A 12 -24.82 4.72 -8.08
CA ALA A 12 -23.52 4.73 -8.75
C ALA A 12 -23.58 4.10 -10.15
N LEU A 13 -24.34 3.01 -10.33
CA LEU A 13 -24.57 2.39 -11.63
C LEU A 13 -25.34 3.31 -12.56
N LEU A 14 -26.42 3.92 -12.09
CA LEU A 14 -27.22 4.87 -12.89
C LEU A 14 -26.38 6.08 -13.30
N ALA A 15 -25.59 6.62 -12.38
CA ALA A 15 -24.65 7.71 -12.68
C ALA A 15 -23.57 7.25 -13.67
N GLY A 16 -23.03 6.03 -13.54
CA GLY A 16 -22.03 5.46 -14.42
C GLY A 16 -22.53 5.20 -15.85
N PHE A 17 -23.79 4.84 -16.00
CA PHE A 17 -24.42 4.65 -17.32
C PHE A 17 -25.01 5.94 -17.90
N SER A 18 -25.11 7.04 -17.12
CA SER A 18 -25.66 8.30 -17.58
C SER A 18 -24.98 8.88 -18.83
N PRO A 19 -23.65 8.78 -19.03
CA PRO A 19 -23.00 9.27 -20.25
C PRO A 19 -23.51 8.61 -21.54
N LEU A 20 -23.98 7.37 -21.45
CA LEU A 20 -24.56 6.67 -22.63
C LEU A 20 -25.86 7.27 -23.11
N PHE A 21 -26.55 8.03 -22.27
CA PHE A 21 -27.80 8.69 -22.55
C PHE A 21 -27.63 10.18 -22.92
N LEU A 22 -26.43 10.72 -22.81
CA LEU A 22 -26.13 12.08 -23.20
C LEU A 22 -25.87 12.14 -24.70
N SER A 23 -26.58 13.01 -25.40
CA SER A 23 -26.55 13.14 -26.89
C SER A 23 -25.18 13.50 -27.46
N GLU A 24 -24.26 14.01 -26.63
CA GLU A 24 -22.90 14.39 -27.03
C GLU A 24 -21.89 13.25 -26.88
N PHE A 25 -22.30 12.13 -26.27
CA PHE A 25 -21.44 10.99 -26.08
C PHE A 25 -21.36 10.13 -27.34
N SER A 26 -20.37 10.36 -28.17
CA SER A 26 -20.02 9.44 -29.24
C SER A 26 -19.04 8.40 -28.72
N LEU A 27 -19.44 7.13 -28.68
CA LEU A 27 -18.54 6.00 -28.47
C LEU A 27 -17.66 5.84 -29.70
N SER A 28 -16.81 6.82 -29.97
CA SER A 28 -15.82 6.71 -31.03
C SER A 28 -14.80 5.67 -30.60
N LEU A 29 -14.77 4.55 -31.31
CA LEU A 29 -13.65 3.61 -31.12
C LEU A 29 -12.37 4.42 -31.40
N PRO A 30 -11.43 4.48 -30.45
CA PRO A 30 -10.16 5.14 -30.71
C PRO A 30 -9.57 4.49 -31.97
N ARG A 31 -8.96 5.27 -32.82
CA ARG A 31 -8.15 4.73 -33.90
C ARG A 31 -6.99 4.00 -33.25
N VAL A 32 -7.19 2.72 -32.93
CA VAL A 32 -6.14 1.82 -32.48
C VAL A 32 -5.15 1.71 -33.60
N THR A 33 -4.09 2.50 -33.53
CA THR A 33 -3.10 2.58 -34.61
C THR A 33 -2.25 1.30 -34.68
N THR A 34 -2.06 0.60 -33.55
CA THR A 34 -1.36 -0.68 -33.51
C THR A 34 -1.87 -1.52 -32.35
N PHE A 35 -2.27 -2.77 -32.64
CA PHE A 35 -2.54 -3.76 -31.59
C PHE A 35 -1.20 -4.33 -31.11
N ASP A 36 -0.91 -4.18 -29.83
CA ASP A 36 0.27 -4.79 -29.21
C ASP A 36 -0.11 -6.12 -28.55
N PRO A 37 0.28 -7.26 -29.14
CA PRO A 37 -0.09 -8.56 -28.62
C PRO A 37 0.57 -8.87 -27.28
N ILE A 38 1.77 -8.34 -27.01
CA ILE A 38 2.49 -8.57 -25.74
C ILE A 38 1.75 -7.88 -24.61
N PHE A 39 1.36 -6.62 -24.82
CA PHE A 39 0.57 -5.86 -23.88
C PHE A 39 -0.80 -6.50 -23.59
N ALA A 40 -1.46 -7.01 -24.64
CA ALA A 40 -2.74 -7.72 -24.49
C ALA A 40 -2.58 -9.03 -23.66
N ILE A 41 -1.52 -9.80 -23.88
CA ILE A 41 -1.22 -11.00 -23.11
C ILE A 41 -0.95 -10.64 -21.64
N LEU A 42 -0.18 -9.58 -21.38
CA LEU A 42 0.09 -9.10 -20.03
C LEU A 42 -1.22 -8.79 -19.29
N TRP A 43 -2.14 -8.07 -19.92
CA TRP A 43 -3.44 -7.74 -19.33
C TRP A 43 -4.34 -8.96 -19.16
N LEU A 44 -4.28 -9.93 -20.08
CA LEU A 44 -5.01 -11.18 -19.95
C LEU A 44 -4.54 -11.97 -18.72
N ILE A 45 -3.23 -12.04 -18.48
CA ILE A 45 -2.65 -12.66 -17.28
C ILE A 45 -3.15 -11.95 -16.01
N GLY A 46 -3.11 -10.62 -15.98
CA GLY A 46 -3.59 -9.82 -14.85
C GLY A 46 -5.08 -10.04 -14.56
N MET A 47 -5.90 -10.11 -15.60
CA MET A 47 -7.33 -10.36 -15.49
C MET A 47 -7.63 -11.77 -14.97
N ILE A 48 -6.94 -12.79 -15.47
CA ILE A 48 -7.07 -14.17 -14.99
C ILE A 48 -6.64 -14.23 -13.52
N ALA A 49 -5.53 -13.58 -13.16
CA ALA A 49 -5.04 -13.52 -11.78
C ALA A 49 -6.05 -12.83 -10.85
N ALA A 50 -6.63 -11.69 -11.25
CA ALA A 50 -7.65 -10.98 -10.47
C ALA A 50 -8.92 -11.83 -10.27
N MET A 51 -9.41 -12.48 -11.31
CA MET A 51 -10.55 -13.40 -11.22
C MET A 51 -10.23 -14.60 -10.33
N GLY A 52 -9.03 -15.18 -10.48
CA GLY A 52 -8.55 -16.27 -9.66
C GLY A 52 -8.42 -15.88 -8.18
N ALA A 53 -7.90 -14.67 -7.90
CA ALA A 53 -7.84 -14.13 -6.55
C ALA A 53 -9.24 -14.02 -5.92
N ALA A 54 -10.21 -13.47 -6.64
CA ALA A 54 -11.59 -13.35 -6.20
C ALA A 54 -12.23 -14.72 -5.92
N TRP A 55 -11.97 -15.70 -6.77
CA TRP A 55 -12.45 -17.08 -6.59
C TRP A 55 -11.81 -17.77 -5.39
N GLN A 56 -10.48 -17.67 -5.25
CA GLN A 56 -9.71 -18.34 -4.19
C GLN A 56 -9.84 -17.67 -2.83
N ALA A 57 -10.18 -16.37 -2.78
CA ALA A 57 -10.31 -15.62 -1.53
C ALA A 57 -11.24 -16.29 -0.50
N LYS A 58 -12.18 -17.08 -0.97
CA LYS A 58 -13.13 -17.82 -0.14
C LYS A 58 -12.51 -19.08 0.48
N TYR A 59 -11.67 -19.80 -0.24
CA TYR A 59 -11.21 -21.14 0.13
C TYR A 59 -9.71 -21.16 0.50
N HIS A 60 -8.87 -20.52 -0.28
CA HIS A 60 -7.42 -20.54 -0.15
C HIS A 60 -6.87 -19.10 -0.11
N ARG A 61 -6.93 -18.47 1.06
CA ARG A 61 -6.56 -17.06 1.26
C ARG A 61 -5.14 -16.73 0.82
N LEU A 62 -4.19 -17.66 1.06
CA LEU A 62 -2.79 -17.46 0.64
C LEU A 62 -2.68 -17.48 -0.90
N ALA A 63 -3.33 -18.43 -1.57
CA ALA A 63 -3.35 -18.49 -3.03
C ALA A 63 -4.00 -17.23 -3.63
N ALA A 64 -5.09 -16.76 -3.03
CA ALA A 64 -5.73 -15.51 -3.44
C ALA A 64 -4.79 -14.29 -3.30
N LEU A 65 -4.00 -14.23 -2.23
CA LEU A 65 -3.04 -13.15 -2.02
C LEU A 65 -1.90 -13.20 -3.06
N VAL A 66 -1.38 -14.38 -3.39
CA VAL A 66 -0.37 -14.54 -4.44
C VAL A 66 -0.93 -14.10 -5.80
N MET A 67 -2.16 -14.50 -6.13
CA MET A 67 -2.81 -14.07 -7.39
C MET A 67 -3.07 -12.56 -7.40
N LEU A 68 -3.42 -11.96 -6.27
CA LEU A 68 -3.55 -10.51 -6.15
C LEU A 68 -2.22 -9.81 -6.43
N GLY A 69 -1.11 -10.32 -5.88
CA GLY A 69 0.24 -9.82 -6.16
C GLY A 69 0.63 -9.92 -7.64
N VAL A 70 0.21 -11.00 -8.34
CA VAL A 70 0.40 -11.09 -9.80
C VAL A 70 -0.37 -9.98 -10.52
N SER A 71 -1.61 -9.69 -10.12
CA SER A 71 -2.40 -8.60 -10.70
C SER A 71 -1.76 -7.23 -10.42
N GLY A 72 -1.23 -7.02 -9.21
CA GLY A 72 -0.47 -5.83 -8.85
C GLY A 72 0.81 -5.65 -9.67
N LEU A 73 1.54 -6.75 -9.92
CA LEU A 73 2.73 -6.74 -10.77
C LEU A 73 2.38 -6.39 -12.24
N VAL A 74 1.28 -6.91 -12.78
CA VAL A 74 0.81 -6.53 -14.12
C VAL A 74 0.49 -5.03 -14.19
N THR A 75 -0.11 -4.47 -13.14
CA THR A 75 -0.36 -3.02 -13.06
C THR A 75 0.96 -2.24 -13.02
N CYS A 76 1.94 -2.69 -12.25
CA CYS A 76 3.28 -2.10 -12.21
C CYS A 76 3.96 -2.12 -13.59
N LEU A 77 3.94 -3.26 -14.28
CA LEU A 77 4.49 -3.41 -15.63
C LEU A 77 3.75 -2.52 -16.64
N THR A 78 2.44 -2.32 -16.48
CA THR A 78 1.67 -1.39 -17.30
C THR A 78 2.17 0.05 -17.15
N PHE A 79 2.47 0.48 -15.92
CA PHE A 79 3.05 1.80 -15.68
C PHE A 79 4.42 1.95 -16.34
N VAL A 80 5.27 0.92 -16.27
CA VAL A 80 6.56 0.91 -16.98
C VAL A 80 6.34 1.01 -18.49
N TRP A 81 5.41 0.22 -19.02
CA TRP A 81 5.09 0.23 -20.46
C TRP A 81 4.62 1.59 -20.95
N LEU A 82 3.83 2.29 -20.15
CA LEU A 82 3.33 3.62 -20.44
C LEU A 82 4.30 4.75 -20.05
N SER A 83 5.57 4.44 -19.78
CA SER A 83 6.61 5.42 -19.39
C SER A 83 6.24 6.24 -18.15
N ALA A 84 5.61 5.61 -17.16
CA ALA A 84 5.25 6.21 -15.88
C ALA A 84 6.06 5.59 -14.72
N PRO A 85 7.38 5.82 -14.64
CA PRO A 85 8.27 5.12 -13.70
C PRO A 85 8.00 5.45 -12.24
N ASP A 86 7.55 6.66 -11.90
CA ASP A 86 7.15 7.02 -10.53
C ASP A 86 6.00 6.16 -10.03
N LEU A 87 4.96 5.97 -10.88
CA LEU A 87 3.82 5.13 -10.54
C LEU A 87 4.23 3.67 -10.43
N ALA A 88 5.16 3.21 -11.28
CA ALA A 88 5.66 1.85 -11.23
C ALA A 88 6.41 1.56 -9.92
N ILE A 89 7.30 2.45 -9.49
CA ILE A 89 8.05 2.31 -8.24
C ILE A 89 7.09 2.32 -7.05
N THR A 90 6.17 3.27 -6.98
CA THR A 90 5.21 3.37 -5.88
C THR A 90 4.29 2.15 -5.82
N GLN A 91 3.77 1.68 -6.97
CA GLN A 91 2.95 0.47 -7.04
C GLN A 91 3.71 -0.76 -6.51
N LEU A 92 4.94 -0.96 -6.94
CA LEU A 92 5.76 -2.10 -6.50
C LEU A 92 6.01 -2.08 -4.99
N LEU A 93 6.39 -0.91 -4.45
CA LEU A 93 6.67 -0.75 -3.02
C LEU A 93 5.41 -0.94 -2.16
N VAL A 94 4.29 -0.37 -2.58
CA VAL A 94 2.99 -0.52 -1.89
C VAL A 94 2.54 -1.98 -1.93
N GLU A 95 2.71 -2.68 -3.05
CA GLU A 95 2.36 -4.10 -3.19
C GLU A 95 3.13 -4.97 -2.19
N ILE A 96 4.43 -4.72 -2.01
CA ILE A 96 5.26 -5.45 -1.04
C ILE A 96 4.73 -5.22 0.38
N VAL A 97 4.52 -3.97 0.77
CA VAL A 97 4.06 -3.62 2.12
C VAL A 97 2.68 -4.19 2.41
N THR A 98 1.73 -3.99 1.50
CA THR A 98 0.34 -4.47 1.68
C THR A 98 0.28 -5.99 1.73
N THR A 99 1.04 -6.69 0.88
CA THR A 99 1.12 -8.15 0.91
C THR A 99 1.60 -8.66 2.27
N VAL A 100 2.66 -8.08 2.82
CA VAL A 100 3.17 -8.49 4.14
C VAL A 100 2.20 -8.16 5.25
N LEU A 101 1.61 -6.96 5.25
CA LEU A 101 0.62 -6.57 6.27
C LEU A 101 -0.63 -7.46 6.22
N ILE A 102 -1.11 -7.83 5.02
CA ILE A 102 -2.23 -8.77 4.86
C ILE A 102 -1.82 -10.16 5.36
N LEU A 103 -0.63 -10.66 5.04
CA LEU A 103 -0.13 -11.94 5.54
C LEU A 103 -0.11 -11.99 7.08
N LEU A 104 0.37 -10.92 7.72
CA LEU A 104 0.34 -10.80 9.18
C LEU A 104 -1.09 -10.80 9.73
N GLY A 105 -2.03 -10.14 9.03
CA GLY A 105 -3.44 -10.07 9.40
C GLY A 105 -4.20 -11.38 9.17
N LEU A 106 -3.88 -12.14 8.12
CA LEU A 106 -4.57 -13.38 7.76
C LEU A 106 -4.52 -14.45 8.88
N ARG A 107 -3.46 -14.45 9.67
CA ARG A 107 -3.30 -15.36 10.82
C ARG A 107 -4.45 -15.24 11.83
N TRP A 108 -5.04 -14.04 11.98
CA TRP A 108 -6.04 -13.74 13.00
C TRP A 108 -7.47 -13.95 12.53
N LEU A 109 -7.66 -14.26 11.26
CA LEU A 109 -8.98 -14.55 10.73
C LEU A 109 -9.42 -15.96 11.12
N PRO A 110 -10.69 -16.15 11.51
CA PRO A 110 -11.22 -17.46 11.89
C PRO A 110 -11.07 -18.45 10.74
N LYS A 111 -10.79 -19.72 11.08
CA LYS A 111 -10.85 -20.83 10.11
C LYS A 111 -12.28 -20.90 9.58
N ARG A 112 -12.44 -21.07 8.27
CA ARG A 112 -13.75 -21.31 7.71
C ARG A 112 -14.19 -22.74 8.01
N PHE A 113 -15.38 -22.87 8.59
CA PHE A 113 -16.03 -24.17 8.64
C PHE A 113 -16.41 -24.56 7.21
N GLU A 114 -15.97 -25.74 6.77
CA GLU A 114 -16.50 -26.39 5.59
C GLU A 114 -17.96 -26.74 5.87
N LYS A 115 -18.85 -26.21 5.03
CA LYS A 115 -20.25 -26.57 4.92
C LYS A 115 -21.14 -26.34 6.15
N VAL A 116 -21.78 -25.20 6.14
CA VAL A 116 -23.20 -25.20 6.47
C VAL A 116 -23.94 -25.58 5.18
N ASP A 117 -24.67 -26.68 5.17
CA ASP A 117 -25.37 -27.26 4.01
C ASP A 117 -26.49 -26.37 3.40
N SER A 118 -26.65 -25.14 3.85
CA SER A 118 -27.55 -24.13 3.30
C SER A 118 -27.10 -23.55 1.95
N SER A 119 -26.07 -24.12 1.32
CA SER A 119 -25.54 -23.61 0.05
C SER A 119 -26.47 -23.86 -1.14
N ASP A 120 -27.35 -24.83 -1.06
CA ASP A 120 -28.20 -25.27 -2.15
C ASP A 120 -29.65 -24.78 -2.05
N GLU A 121 -30.00 -24.04 -0.99
CA GLU A 121 -31.31 -23.42 -0.88
C GLU A 121 -31.50 -22.31 -1.93
N LEU A 122 -32.62 -22.32 -2.63
CA LEU A 122 -33.05 -21.33 -3.61
C LEU A 122 -32.77 -19.87 -3.18
N PRO A 123 -33.09 -19.45 -1.92
CA PRO A 123 -32.78 -18.08 -1.48
C PRO A 123 -31.27 -17.75 -1.43
N ALA A 124 -30.43 -18.75 -1.19
CA ALA A 124 -28.98 -18.55 -1.17
C ALA A 124 -28.42 -18.42 -2.58
N GLN A 125 -28.91 -19.20 -3.54
CA GLN A 125 -28.55 -19.11 -4.97
C GLN A 125 -29.01 -17.78 -5.56
N LEU A 126 -30.22 -17.33 -5.29
CA LEU A 126 -30.72 -16.02 -5.75
C LEU A 126 -29.93 -14.86 -5.17
N ARG A 127 -29.50 -14.92 -3.90
CA ARG A 127 -28.61 -13.91 -3.32
C ARG A 127 -27.26 -13.86 -4.02
N ARG A 128 -26.66 -15.03 -4.31
CA ARG A 128 -25.38 -15.10 -5.04
C ARG A 128 -25.51 -14.57 -6.46
N ALA A 129 -26.56 -14.94 -7.20
CA ALA A 129 -26.82 -14.46 -8.54
C ALA A 129 -26.99 -12.94 -8.57
N ARG A 130 -27.79 -12.39 -7.63
CA ARG A 130 -27.95 -10.95 -7.48
C ARG A 130 -26.63 -10.25 -7.18
N ASP A 131 -25.84 -10.77 -6.22
CA ASP A 131 -24.58 -10.15 -5.80
C ASP A 131 -23.55 -10.23 -6.93
N PHE A 132 -23.56 -11.31 -7.72
CA PHE A 132 -22.77 -11.44 -8.94
C PHE A 132 -23.19 -10.41 -10.00
N LEU A 133 -24.49 -10.26 -10.27
CA LEU A 133 -25.00 -9.29 -11.22
C LEU A 133 -24.64 -7.85 -10.82
N LEU A 134 -24.77 -7.51 -9.54
CA LEU A 134 -24.37 -6.20 -9.01
C LEU A 134 -22.88 -5.95 -9.19
N ALA A 135 -22.04 -6.92 -8.91
CA ALA A 135 -20.60 -6.81 -9.09
C ALA A 135 -20.22 -6.67 -10.57
N ALA A 136 -20.81 -7.49 -11.44
CA ALA A 136 -20.58 -7.44 -12.88
C ALA A 136 -21.04 -6.10 -13.48
N ALA A 137 -22.23 -5.64 -13.13
CA ALA A 137 -22.77 -4.37 -13.59
C ALA A 137 -21.91 -3.17 -13.09
N SER A 138 -21.46 -3.22 -11.84
CA SER A 138 -20.55 -2.18 -11.31
C SER A 138 -19.20 -2.17 -12.05
N GLY A 139 -18.62 -3.33 -12.32
CA GLY A 139 -17.38 -3.46 -13.07
C GLY A 139 -17.52 -2.96 -14.52
N ILE A 140 -18.60 -3.35 -15.21
CA ILE A 140 -18.89 -2.89 -16.58
C ILE A 140 -19.11 -1.37 -16.57
N GLY A 141 -19.91 -0.84 -15.62
CA GLY A 141 -20.15 0.60 -15.52
C GLY A 141 -18.87 1.40 -15.31
N MET A 142 -17.98 0.97 -14.42
CA MET A 142 -16.67 1.58 -14.24
C MET A 142 -15.80 1.50 -15.49
N SER A 143 -15.81 0.36 -16.19
CA SER A 143 -15.04 0.20 -17.43
C SER A 143 -15.55 1.14 -18.53
N VAL A 144 -16.88 1.32 -18.64
CA VAL A 144 -17.47 2.27 -19.61
C VAL A 144 -17.10 3.71 -19.27
N ILE A 145 -17.13 4.10 -17.98
CA ILE A 145 -16.73 5.44 -17.57
C ILE A 145 -15.25 5.67 -17.88
N ALA A 146 -14.40 4.73 -17.50
CA ALA A 146 -12.96 4.82 -17.76
C ALA A 146 -12.68 4.93 -19.27
N TYR A 147 -13.31 4.08 -20.07
CA TYR A 147 -13.18 4.12 -21.51
C TYR A 147 -13.65 5.46 -22.09
N ALA A 148 -14.80 5.96 -21.63
CA ALA A 148 -15.33 7.24 -22.04
C ALA A 148 -14.36 8.40 -21.77
N VAL A 149 -13.82 8.45 -20.54
CA VAL A 149 -12.86 9.50 -20.14
C VAL A 149 -11.56 9.40 -20.96
N MET A 150 -11.07 8.18 -21.21
CA MET A 150 -9.82 7.97 -21.97
C MET A 150 -9.95 8.30 -23.46
N THR A 151 -11.15 8.20 -24.02
CA THR A 151 -11.39 8.39 -25.46
C THR A 151 -11.96 9.77 -25.81
N LEU A 152 -12.34 10.57 -24.80
CA LEU A 152 -12.79 11.94 -25.02
C LEU A 152 -11.65 12.80 -25.59
N PRO A 153 -11.86 13.45 -26.75
CA PRO A 153 -10.88 14.39 -27.26
C PRO A 153 -10.85 15.62 -26.35
N VAL A 154 -9.69 15.87 -25.73
CA VAL A 154 -9.47 17.07 -24.91
C VAL A 154 -8.63 18.05 -25.73
N PRO A 155 -9.25 19.04 -26.39
CA PRO A 155 -8.53 19.96 -27.30
C PRO A 155 -7.49 20.82 -26.60
N ASN A 156 -7.64 21.09 -25.31
CA ASN A 156 -6.70 21.87 -24.50
C ASN A 156 -6.32 21.05 -23.27
N ALA A 157 -5.42 20.06 -23.47
CA ALA A 157 -4.97 19.22 -22.35
C ALA A 157 -4.16 20.07 -21.36
N ILE A 158 -4.58 20.08 -20.08
CA ILE A 158 -3.85 20.73 -19.00
C ILE A 158 -2.42 20.16 -18.81
N ALA A 159 -2.16 18.99 -19.38
CA ALA A 159 -0.85 18.34 -19.34
C ALA A 159 0.25 19.21 -19.95
N THR A 160 -0.03 19.93 -21.03
CA THR A 160 0.94 20.84 -21.67
C THR A 160 1.35 21.97 -20.73
N TYR A 161 0.41 22.50 -19.95
CA TYR A 161 0.67 23.51 -18.94
C TYR A 161 1.72 23.05 -17.92
N PHE A 162 1.56 21.83 -17.40
CA PHE A 162 2.50 21.27 -16.42
C PHE A 162 3.87 20.92 -17.03
N LEU A 163 3.87 20.36 -18.25
CA LEU A 163 5.11 20.00 -18.95
C LEU A 163 5.99 21.23 -19.23
N GLU A 164 5.38 22.34 -19.62
CA GLU A 164 6.12 23.56 -19.96
C GLU A 164 6.64 24.30 -18.72
N ARG A 165 5.96 24.17 -17.58
CA ARG A 165 6.22 24.98 -16.38
C ARG A 165 6.87 24.24 -15.22
N ALA A 166 6.89 22.90 -15.24
CA ALA A 166 7.44 22.13 -14.14
C ALA A 166 8.89 22.53 -13.79
N TYR A 167 9.72 22.73 -14.79
CA TYR A 167 11.10 23.16 -14.56
C TYR A 167 11.22 24.65 -14.26
N SER A 168 10.52 25.50 -15.00
CA SER A 168 10.66 26.97 -14.88
C SER A 168 9.99 27.56 -13.62
N GLU A 169 8.90 26.96 -13.17
CA GLU A 169 8.13 27.44 -12.01
C GLU A 169 8.28 26.53 -10.78
N GLY A 170 8.36 25.21 -10.98
CA GLY A 170 8.49 24.23 -9.90
C GLY A 170 9.93 23.77 -9.63
N GLY A 171 10.90 24.11 -10.51
CA GLY A 171 12.32 23.85 -10.31
C GLY A 171 12.74 22.37 -10.40
N GLY A 172 11.89 21.48 -10.90
CA GLY A 172 12.18 20.06 -11.04
C GLY A 172 11.92 19.51 -12.44
N THR A 173 12.73 18.56 -12.87
CA THR A 173 12.55 17.87 -14.16
C THR A 173 11.58 16.70 -14.07
N ASN A 174 11.31 16.19 -12.85
CA ASN A 174 10.28 15.20 -12.62
C ASN A 174 8.89 15.87 -12.51
N VAL A 175 8.21 15.99 -13.65
CA VAL A 175 6.90 16.65 -13.74
C VAL A 175 5.86 16.04 -12.79
N VAL A 176 5.89 14.72 -12.59
CA VAL A 176 4.95 14.02 -11.70
C VAL A 176 5.14 14.48 -10.25
N ASN A 177 6.38 14.47 -9.78
CA ASN A 177 6.69 14.93 -8.42
C ASN A 177 6.36 16.41 -8.25
N VAL A 178 6.74 17.28 -9.20
CA VAL A 178 6.43 18.73 -9.15
C VAL A 178 4.92 18.98 -9.08
N ILE A 179 4.11 18.23 -9.83
CA ILE A 179 2.65 18.34 -9.72
C ILE A 179 2.20 18.00 -8.29
N LEU A 180 2.71 16.91 -7.71
CA LEU A 180 2.27 16.41 -6.41
C LEU A 180 2.72 17.28 -5.23
N VAL A 181 3.89 17.94 -5.32
CA VAL A 181 4.46 18.69 -4.19
C VAL A 181 4.33 20.21 -4.32
N ASP A 182 4.03 20.71 -5.52
CA ASP A 182 3.90 22.15 -5.81
C ASP A 182 2.55 22.49 -6.43
N PHE A 183 2.37 22.29 -7.74
CA PHE A 183 1.15 22.75 -8.44
C PHE A 183 -0.15 22.21 -7.83
N ARG A 184 -0.15 21.00 -7.33
CA ARG A 184 -1.28 20.34 -6.67
C ARG A 184 -0.92 19.78 -5.29
N GLY A 185 0.02 20.40 -4.61
CA GLY A 185 0.48 19.98 -3.28
C GLY A 185 -0.64 19.82 -2.25
N PHE A 186 -1.76 20.51 -2.42
CA PHE A 186 -2.93 20.36 -1.56
C PHE A 186 -3.56 18.95 -1.65
N ASP A 187 -3.55 18.32 -2.82
CA ASP A 187 -4.04 16.96 -2.99
C ASP A 187 -3.19 15.99 -2.15
N THR A 188 -1.87 16.10 -2.25
CA THR A 188 -0.93 15.27 -1.47
C THR A 188 -1.03 15.54 0.03
N PHE A 189 -1.28 16.79 0.43
CA PHE A 189 -1.57 17.11 1.83
C PHE A 189 -2.83 16.40 2.33
N GLY A 190 -3.87 16.33 1.51
CA GLY A 190 -5.09 15.56 1.77
C GLY A 190 -4.81 14.06 1.87
N GLU A 191 -4.02 13.51 0.94
CA GLU A 191 -3.65 12.09 0.92
C GLU A 191 -2.91 11.66 2.19
N ILE A 192 -1.90 12.42 2.62
CA ILE A 192 -1.17 12.12 3.85
C ILE A 192 -2.05 12.25 5.09
N ALA A 193 -2.98 13.21 5.13
CA ALA A 193 -3.95 13.34 6.22
C ALA A 193 -4.86 12.11 6.30
N VAL A 194 -5.38 11.62 5.16
CA VAL A 194 -6.16 10.38 5.09
C VAL A 194 -5.34 9.18 5.55
N LEU A 195 -4.08 9.06 5.12
CA LEU A 195 -3.18 7.98 5.54
C LEU A 195 -2.97 7.99 7.06
N ALA A 196 -2.81 9.16 7.68
CA ALA A 196 -2.72 9.29 9.13
C ALA A 196 -4.00 8.82 9.83
N ILE A 197 -5.18 9.23 9.34
CA ILE A 197 -6.48 8.82 9.88
C ILE A 197 -6.64 7.31 9.78
N VAL A 198 -6.30 6.71 8.63
CA VAL A 198 -6.36 5.25 8.43
C VAL A 198 -5.45 4.53 9.42
N ALA A 199 -4.20 4.95 9.56
CA ALA A 199 -3.25 4.33 10.48
C ALA A 199 -3.72 4.39 11.95
N LEU A 200 -4.24 5.54 12.37
CA LEU A 200 -4.83 5.73 13.71
C LEU A 200 -6.07 4.88 13.91
N THR A 201 -6.92 4.76 12.89
CA THR A 201 -8.14 3.94 12.93
C THR A 201 -7.79 2.47 13.06
N VAL A 202 -6.84 1.97 12.26
CA VAL A 202 -6.34 0.59 12.35
C VAL A 202 -5.75 0.32 13.72
N PHE A 203 -4.92 1.22 14.23
CA PHE A 203 -4.36 1.11 15.58
C PHE A 203 -5.44 1.05 16.67
N ALA A 204 -6.45 1.93 16.60
CA ALA A 204 -7.55 1.97 17.57
C ALA A 204 -8.41 0.70 17.51
N LEU A 205 -8.73 0.20 16.32
CA LEU A 205 -9.49 -1.03 16.12
C LEU A 205 -8.72 -2.25 16.64
N LEU A 206 -7.45 -2.38 16.27
CA LEU A 206 -6.62 -3.50 16.68
C LEU A 206 -6.33 -3.50 18.19
N ARG A 207 -6.31 -2.35 18.85
CA ARG A 207 -6.18 -2.26 20.30
C ARG A 207 -7.30 -2.98 21.06
N ARG A 208 -8.50 -3.02 20.51
CA ARG A 208 -9.69 -3.69 21.10
C ARG A 208 -10.01 -5.04 20.46
N PHE A 209 -9.31 -5.39 19.40
CA PHE A 209 -9.55 -6.63 18.67
C PHE A 209 -9.23 -7.84 19.56
N ARG A 210 -10.15 -8.81 19.58
CA ARG A 210 -9.95 -10.13 20.17
C ARG A 210 -10.07 -11.16 19.05
N PRO A 211 -8.98 -11.87 18.72
CA PRO A 211 -9.05 -12.92 17.72
C PRO A 211 -9.98 -14.04 18.15
N ALA A 212 -10.54 -14.74 17.17
CA ALA A 212 -11.34 -15.92 17.43
C ALA A 212 -10.53 -16.98 18.19
N HIS A 213 -11.16 -17.70 19.11
CA HIS A 213 -10.50 -18.69 19.97
C HIS A 213 -9.69 -19.72 19.17
N GLU A 214 -10.19 -20.07 17.99
CA GLU A 214 -9.57 -20.99 17.04
C GLU A 214 -8.26 -20.46 16.42
N SER A 215 -8.15 -19.15 16.29
CA SER A 215 -6.95 -18.47 15.71
C SER A 215 -5.84 -18.30 16.71
N ILE A 216 -6.11 -18.55 18.00
CA ILE A 216 -5.13 -18.40 19.10
C ILE A 216 -4.16 -19.60 19.11
N GLY A 217 -4.58 -20.77 18.58
CA GLY A 217 -3.79 -21.99 18.53
C GLY A 217 -2.52 -21.87 17.69
N VAL A 218 -1.46 -22.60 18.05
CA VAL A 218 -0.30 -22.78 17.17
C VAL A 218 -0.80 -23.53 15.94
N PRO A 219 -0.49 -23.09 14.70
CA PRO A 219 -0.90 -23.79 13.49
C PRO A 219 -0.45 -25.26 13.51
N GLU A 220 -1.29 -26.16 13.00
CA GLU A 220 -1.01 -27.60 13.00
C GLU A 220 0.34 -27.94 12.35
N GLN A 221 0.68 -27.26 11.23
CA GLN A 221 1.97 -27.41 10.59
C GLN A 221 3.13 -27.07 11.53
N GLN A 222 3.01 -26.02 12.33
CA GLN A 222 4.03 -25.65 13.29
C GLN A 222 4.08 -26.63 14.47
N GLN A 223 2.94 -27.22 14.85
CA GLN A 223 2.91 -28.27 15.88
C GLN A 223 3.58 -29.54 15.38
N MET A 224 3.26 -29.99 14.16
CA MET A 224 3.91 -31.15 13.53
C MET A 224 5.42 -30.93 13.39
N GLN A 225 5.83 -29.74 12.96
CA GLN A 225 7.24 -29.41 12.82
C GLN A 225 7.96 -29.37 14.16
N ASN A 226 7.32 -28.80 15.18
CA ASN A 226 7.87 -28.79 16.56
C ASN A 226 8.04 -30.22 17.11
N ALA A 227 7.06 -31.11 16.85
CA ALA A 227 7.13 -32.51 17.24
C ALA A 227 8.28 -33.21 16.51
N PHE A 228 8.39 -33.03 15.19
CA PHE A 228 9.45 -33.60 14.37
C PHE A 228 10.84 -33.10 14.78
N ASP A 229 10.96 -31.83 15.14
CA ASP A 229 12.23 -31.24 15.62
C ASP A 229 12.61 -31.77 17.02
N ALA A 230 11.62 -32.09 17.86
CA ALA A 230 11.87 -32.68 19.19
C ALA A 230 12.38 -34.13 19.10
N GLU A 231 12.04 -34.86 18.06
CA GLU A 231 12.50 -36.24 17.83
C GLU A 231 13.97 -36.33 17.29
N ARG A 232 14.54 -35.21 16.88
CA ARG A 232 15.89 -35.14 16.27
C ARG A 232 16.78 -34.14 16.97
N PRO A 233 17.33 -34.45 18.15
CA PRO A 233 18.16 -33.55 18.94
C PRO A 233 19.51 -33.17 18.31
N ASP A 234 19.99 -33.95 17.34
CA ASP A 234 21.33 -33.81 16.67
C ASP A 234 21.27 -32.85 15.47
N ARG A 235 20.15 -32.15 15.22
CA ARG A 235 20.04 -31.19 14.13
C ARG A 235 20.97 -30.01 14.31
N SER A 236 21.60 -29.63 13.20
CA SER A 236 22.41 -28.42 13.15
C SER A 236 21.55 -27.17 13.35
N LYS A 237 22.19 -26.13 13.85
CA LYS A 237 21.57 -24.81 14.03
C LYS A 237 21.09 -24.28 12.66
N GLY A 238 19.82 -23.91 12.56
CA GLY A 238 19.19 -23.52 11.30
C GLY A 238 18.21 -24.55 10.72
N ASP A 239 18.26 -25.80 11.18
CA ASP A 239 17.39 -26.89 10.70
C ASP A 239 16.11 -27.05 11.55
N THR A 240 16.01 -26.33 12.67
CA THR A 240 14.87 -26.39 13.58
C THR A 240 13.86 -25.27 13.30
N VAL A 241 12.60 -25.44 13.73
CA VAL A 241 11.56 -24.39 13.60
C VAL A 241 11.97 -23.10 14.33
N ARG A 242 12.77 -23.17 15.39
CA ARG A 242 13.28 -21.99 16.09
C ARG A 242 14.26 -21.18 15.24
N ASP A 243 15.02 -21.87 14.40
CA ASP A 243 16.12 -21.31 13.61
C ASP A 243 15.82 -21.28 12.11
N TYR A 244 14.58 -21.63 11.67
CA TYR A 244 14.26 -21.73 10.22
C TYR A 244 14.45 -20.42 9.45
N LEU A 245 14.38 -19.28 10.14
CA LEU A 245 14.68 -17.95 9.59
C LEU A 245 16.11 -17.47 9.88
N TYR A 246 17.00 -18.33 10.38
CA TYR A 246 18.34 -17.89 10.83
C TYR A 246 19.12 -17.22 9.67
N VAL A 247 19.25 -17.87 8.53
CA VAL A 247 19.93 -17.28 7.37
C VAL A 247 19.17 -16.09 6.80
N PRO A 248 17.84 -16.16 6.52
CA PRO A 248 17.07 -15.01 6.11
C PRO A 248 17.16 -13.84 7.10
N SER A 249 17.18 -14.09 8.42
CA SER A 249 17.26 -13.01 9.41
C SER A 249 18.59 -12.26 9.35
N ILE A 250 19.70 -12.96 9.13
CA ILE A 250 21.02 -12.34 8.95
C ILE A 250 21.00 -11.46 7.69
N VAL A 251 20.51 -12.00 6.56
CA VAL A 251 20.42 -11.25 5.31
C VAL A 251 19.56 -10.00 5.48
N MET A 252 18.39 -10.10 6.13
CA MET A 252 17.50 -8.96 6.37
C MET A 252 18.17 -7.89 7.26
N GLN A 253 18.96 -8.30 8.26
CA GLN A 253 19.72 -7.37 9.09
C GLN A 253 20.79 -6.64 8.29
N TRP A 254 21.51 -7.34 7.41
CA TRP A 254 22.53 -6.75 6.55
C TRP A 254 21.94 -5.82 5.47
N MET A 255 20.73 -6.14 5.00
CA MET A 255 20.01 -5.31 4.03
C MET A 255 19.50 -3.98 4.65
N PHE A 256 19.36 -3.90 5.96
CA PHE A 256 18.82 -2.72 6.64
C PHE A 256 19.53 -1.41 6.25
N PRO A 257 20.85 -1.27 6.42
CA PRO A 257 21.54 -0.04 6.04
C PRO A 257 21.50 0.22 4.53
N VAL A 258 21.48 -0.83 3.71
CA VAL A 258 21.41 -0.70 2.25
C VAL A 258 20.05 -0.10 1.84
N ILE A 259 18.95 -0.61 2.40
CA ILE A 259 17.61 -0.14 2.08
C ILE A 259 17.39 1.29 2.61
N ILE A 260 17.94 1.61 3.80
CA ILE A 260 17.90 2.99 4.33
C ILE A 260 18.62 3.95 3.38
N THR A 261 19.83 3.60 2.95
CA THR A 261 20.61 4.42 2.02
C THR A 261 19.85 4.59 0.71
N PHE A 262 19.24 3.53 0.20
CA PHE A 262 18.42 3.59 -1.01
C PHE A 262 17.17 4.46 -0.82
N SER A 263 16.53 4.39 0.35
CA SER A 263 15.40 5.26 0.70
C SER A 263 15.80 6.74 0.68
N ILE A 264 16.92 7.08 1.31
CA ILE A 264 17.45 8.46 1.29
C ILE A 264 17.78 8.89 -0.14
N PHE A 265 18.37 8.02 -0.94
CA PHE A 265 18.65 8.28 -2.35
C PHE A 265 17.37 8.56 -3.14
N LEU A 266 16.32 7.76 -2.98
CA LEU A 266 15.02 8.00 -3.62
C LEU A 266 14.40 9.33 -3.19
N PHE A 267 14.54 9.69 -1.92
CA PHE A 267 14.07 10.97 -1.39
C PHE A 267 14.77 12.15 -2.07
N MET A 268 16.10 12.13 -2.07
CA MET A 268 16.92 13.24 -2.59
C MET A 268 16.76 13.45 -4.09
N ARG A 269 16.53 12.37 -4.84
CA ARG A 269 16.41 12.45 -6.31
C ARG A 269 15.00 12.77 -6.79
N GLY A 270 13.97 12.71 -5.93
CA GLY A 270 12.56 12.73 -6.32
C GLY A 270 12.12 13.95 -7.12
N HIS A 271 12.78 15.08 -6.93
CA HIS A 271 12.47 16.33 -7.64
C HIS A 271 12.88 16.33 -9.11
N ASP A 272 13.95 15.62 -9.46
CA ASP A 272 14.47 15.57 -10.82
C ASP A 272 14.30 14.20 -11.51
N MET A 273 14.16 13.13 -10.73
CA MET A 273 14.06 11.75 -11.22
C MET A 273 13.00 10.97 -10.42
N PRO A 274 12.55 9.81 -10.91
CA PRO A 274 11.58 8.98 -10.20
C PRO A 274 11.98 8.70 -8.75
N GLY A 275 11.06 9.00 -7.80
CA GLY A 275 11.32 8.90 -6.35
C GLY A 275 10.34 9.72 -5.52
N GLY A 276 10.91 10.60 -4.64
CA GLY A 276 10.14 11.49 -3.77
C GLY A 276 9.80 10.90 -2.41
N GLY A 277 9.19 11.71 -1.55
CA GLY A 277 8.95 11.38 -0.14
C GLY A 277 8.06 10.18 0.08
N PHE A 278 7.06 9.97 -0.77
CA PHE A 278 6.16 8.82 -0.65
C PHE A 278 6.89 7.50 -0.95
N ALA A 279 7.56 7.38 -2.10
CA ALA A 279 8.31 6.18 -2.47
C ALA A 279 9.46 5.90 -1.48
N ALA A 280 10.19 6.95 -1.11
CA ALA A 280 11.24 6.87 -0.11
C ALA A 280 10.70 6.44 1.26
N GLY A 281 9.57 7.02 1.70
CA GLY A 281 8.94 6.69 2.97
C GLY A 281 8.50 5.23 3.06
N ILE A 282 7.91 4.70 2.00
CA ILE A 282 7.54 3.27 1.94
C ILE A 282 8.80 2.40 1.93
N THR A 283 9.85 2.78 1.18
CA THR A 283 11.12 2.04 1.16
C THR A 283 11.75 1.98 2.56
N MET A 284 11.74 3.09 3.30
CA MET A 284 12.18 3.12 4.69
C MET A 284 11.32 2.21 5.57
N ALA A 285 10.00 2.24 5.40
CA ALA A 285 9.09 1.37 6.13
C ALA A 285 9.33 -0.12 5.84
N ILE A 286 9.70 -0.49 4.60
CA ILE A 286 10.12 -1.85 4.25
C ILE A 286 11.37 -2.26 5.02
N ALA A 287 12.37 -1.38 5.17
CA ALA A 287 13.54 -1.67 5.98
C ALA A 287 13.15 -2.05 7.41
N PHE A 288 12.26 -1.29 8.05
CA PHE A 288 11.76 -1.62 9.39
C PHE A 288 10.94 -2.91 9.42
N LEU A 289 10.06 -3.10 8.44
CA LEU A 289 9.24 -4.31 8.32
C LEU A 289 10.10 -5.57 8.24
N LEU A 290 11.19 -5.54 7.48
CA LEU A 290 12.14 -6.65 7.39
C LEU A 290 12.83 -6.93 8.74
N GLN A 291 13.13 -5.89 9.54
CA GLN A 291 13.67 -6.11 10.89
C GLN A 291 12.67 -6.79 11.84
N TYR A 292 11.38 -6.43 11.74
CA TYR A 292 10.33 -7.12 12.49
C TYR A 292 10.16 -8.57 12.08
N LEU A 293 10.32 -8.89 10.81
CA LEU A 293 10.30 -10.26 10.29
C LEU A 293 11.53 -11.06 10.73
N ALA A 294 12.71 -10.42 10.72
CA ALA A 294 13.98 -11.05 11.05
C ALA A 294 14.12 -11.41 12.52
N GLY A 295 13.82 -10.46 13.41
CA GLY A 295 14.07 -10.60 14.85
C GLY A 295 12.81 -10.70 15.70
N GLY A 296 11.64 -10.48 15.11
CA GLY A 296 10.37 -10.36 15.83
C GLY A 296 10.18 -8.99 16.51
N ALA A 297 8.96 -8.76 17.02
CA ALA A 297 8.55 -7.44 17.52
C ALA A 297 9.42 -6.96 18.70
N ARG A 298 9.68 -7.82 19.70
CA ARG A 298 10.47 -7.42 20.88
C ARG A 298 11.89 -7.02 20.50
N TRP A 299 12.57 -7.85 19.70
CA TRP A 299 13.94 -7.58 19.27
C TRP A 299 14.04 -6.31 18.44
N ALA A 300 13.07 -6.06 17.54
CA ALA A 300 13.04 -4.88 16.70
C ALA A 300 12.78 -3.60 17.52
N GLU A 301 11.84 -3.63 18.46
CA GLU A 301 11.48 -2.48 19.31
C GLU A 301 12.59 -2.11 20.30
N ASP A 302 13.32 -3.09 20.83
CA ASP A 302 14.45 -2.85 21.74
C ASP A 302 15.61 -2.15 21.01
N ARG A 303 15.83 -2.44 19.74
CA ARG A 303 16.92 -1.89 18.92
C ARG A 303 16.53 -0.63 18.17
N ILE A 304 15.31 -0.59 17.64
CA ILE A 304 14.83 0.47 16.78
C ILE A 304 13.69 1.19 17.51
N ARG A 305 14.04 2.21 18.29
CA ARG A 305 13.07 2.99 19.06
C ARG A 305 12.35 4.01 18.17
N ILE A 306 11.50 3.52 17.27
CA ILE A 306 10.64 4.36 16.46
C ILE A 306 9.40 4.72 17.27
N LEU A 307 9.07 6.01 17.27
CA LEU A 307 7.85 6.55 17.86
C LEU A 307 6.90 6.98 16.72
N PRO A 308 6.12 6.05 16.14
CA PRO A 308 5.41 6.30 14.88
C PRO A 308 4.45 7.48 14.97
N LEU A 309 3.76 7.67 16.10
CA LEU A 309 2.89 8.83 16.31
C LEU A 309 3.64 10.16 16.25
N ARG A 310 4.88 10.21 16.74
CA ARG A 310 5.70 11.43 16.64
C ARG A 310 6.15 11.69 15.21
N TRP A 311 6.50 10.65 14.47
CA TRP A 311 6.83 10.75 13.06
C TRP A 311 5.64 11.25 12.24
N MET A 312 4.45 10.72 12.49
CA MET A 312 3.22 11.19 11.83
C MET A 312 2.91 12.64 12.19
N GLY A 313 2.99 13.01 13.46
CA GLY A 313 2.75 14.39 13.92
C GLY A 313 3.78 15.37 13.33
N PHE A 314 5.06 14.99 13.33
CA PHE A 314 6.11 15.77 12.68
C PHE A 314 5.85 15.94 11.19
N GLY A 315 5.46 14.86 10.50
CA GLY A 315 5.16 14.88 9.07
C GLY A 315 4.02 15.84 8.71
N LEU A 316 2.90 15.76 9.44
CA LEU A 316 1.77 16.71 9.25
C LEU A 316 2.16 18.15 9.56
N LEU A 317 2.89 18.36 10.66
CA LEU A 317 3.33 19.71 11.06
C LEU A 317 4.26 20.31 10.00
N MET A 318 5.22 19.52 9.49
CA MET A 318 6.16 19.96 8.48
C MET A 318 5.46 20.31 7.16
N ALA A 319 4.56 19.46 6.69
CA ALA A 319 3.78 19.73 5.49
C ALA A 319 2.87 20.95 5.64
N ALA A 320 2.19 21.10 6.79
CA ALA A 320 1.36 22.25 7.07
C ALA A 320 2.18 23.54 7.20
N SER A 321 3.34 23.50 7.88
CA SER A 321 4.20 24.67 8.06
C SER A 321 4.78 25.17 6.75
N THR A 322 5.08 24.26 5.80
CA THR A 322 5.53 24.63 4.45
C THR A 322 4.43 25.41 3.72
N GLY A 323 3.17 24.94 3.82
CA GLY A 323 2.03 25.65 3.21
C GLY A 323 1.73 27.00 3.86
N ILE A 324 1.81 27.09 5.20
CA ILE A 324 1.62 28.36 5.93
C ILE A 324 2.79 29.32 5.64
N GLY A 325 4.00 28.81 5.46
CA GLY A 325 5.16 29.59 5.10
C GLY A 325 4.95 30.42 3.83
N SER A 326 4.25 29.88 2.83
CA SER A 326 3.92 30.59 1.60
C SER A 326 3.09 31.86 1.88
N TRP A 327 2.14 31.80 2.79
CA TRP A 327 1.30 32.96 3.18
C TRP A 327 2.13 34.08 3.81
N TYR A 328 3.15 33.72 4.59
CA TYR A 328 4.02 34.73 5.21
C TYR A 328 4.73 35.62 4.18
N PHE A 329 5.00 35.04 3.00
CA PHE A 329 5.60 35.75 1.87
C PHE A 329 4.57 36.33 0.89
N GLY A 330 3.27 36.27 1.21
CA GLY A 330 2.19 36.82 0.39
C GLY A 330 1.76 35.96 -0.81
N TYR A 331 2.15 34.69 -0.82
CA TYR A 331 1.79 33.71 -1.87
C TYR A 331 0.64 32.80 -1.42
N PRO A 332 -0.08 32.17 -2.36
CA PRO A 332 -1.08 31.14 -2.03
C PRO A 332 -0.49 29.99 -1.20
N PHE A 333 -1.38 29.27 -0.49
CA PHE A 333 -1.00 28.11 0.31
C PHE A 333 -0.27 27.06 -0.53
N LEU A 334 0.86 26.54 -0.04
CA LEU A 334 1.72 25.55 -0.69
C LEU A 334 2.39 26.04 -1.99
N THR A 335 2.49 27.34 -2.25
CA THR A 335 3.35 27.82 -3.33
C THR A 335 4.81 27.54 -2.98
N SER A 336 5.53 26.85 -3.85
CA SER A 336 6.94 26.55 -3.62
C SER A 336 7.87 27.65 -4.10
N TYR A 337 9.01 27.74 -3.44
CA TYR A 337 10.16 28.54 -3.88
C TYR A 337 11.34 27.61 -4.10
N PHE A 338 12.04 27.75 -5.21
CA PHE A 338 13.19 26.92 -5.52
C PHE A 338 14.44 27.74 -5.84
N GLN A 339 15.57 27.20 -5.45
CA GLN A 339 16.89 27.72 -5.79
C GLN A 339 17.85 26.54 -5.98
N TYR A 340 18.72 26.62 -6.98
CA TYR A 340 19.79 25.64 -7.12
C TYR A 340 21.00 26.08 -6.31
N THR A 341 21.42 25.27 -5.34
CA THR A 341 22.62 25.50 -4.52
C THR A 341 23.71 24.55 -4.96
N GLU A 342 24.89 25.08 -5.27
CA GLU A 342 26.06 24.25 -5.55
C GLU A 342 26.71 23.81 -4.23
N ILE A 343 26.63 22.52 -3.94
CA ILE A 343 27.27 21.94 -2.77
C ILE A 343 28.64 21.36 -3.20
N PRO A 344 29.75 21.76 -2.57
CA PRO A 344 31.04 21.18 -2.87
C PRO A 344 31.02 19.66 -2.80
N TYR A 345 31.59 18.97 -3.79
CA TYR A 345 31.65 17.51 -3.93
C TYR A 345 30.34 16.79 -4.29
N ILE A 346 29.16 17.42 -4.18
CA ILE A 346 27.87 16.81 -4.50
C ILE A 346 27.31 17.34 -5.83
N GLY A 347 27.63 18.60 -6.17
CA GLY A 347 27.15 19.26 -7.37
C GLY A 347 25.94 20.17 -7.12
N LYS A 348 25.21 20.48 -8.19
CA LYS A 348 23.99 21.31 -8.14
C LYS A 348 22.85 20.50 -7.52
N MET A 349 22.32 21.01 -6.42
CA MET A 349 21.21 20.41 -5.71
C MET A 349 20.02 21.38 -5.67
N PRO A 350 18.83 20.95 -6.09
CA PRO A 350 17.65 21.80 -5.95
C PRO A 350 17.30 21.94 -4.46
N THR A 351 17.40 23.15 -3.94
CA THR A 351 16.91 23.51 -2.60
C THR A 351 15.56 24.19 -2.76
N ALA A 352 14.52 23.38 -2.80
CA ALA A 352 13.15 23.86 -2.94
C ALA A 352 12.41 23.75 -1.61
N SER A 353 11.49 24.67 -1.33
CA SER A 353 10.58 24.54 -0.19
C SER A 353 9.68 23.30 -0.34
N ALA A 354 9.44 22.86 -1.57
CA ALA A 354 8.80 21.58 -1.90
C ALA A 354 9.49 20.38 -1.25
N LEU A 355 10.83 20.42 -1.07
CA LEU A 355 11.58 19.36 -0.38
C LEU A 355 11.18 19.25 1.10
N MET A 356 10.89 20.37 1.76
CA MET A 356 10.40 20.39 3.15
C MET A 356 9.00 19.77 3.25
N PHE A 357 8.13 20.07 2.28
CA PHE A 357 6.83 19.43 2.17
C PHE A 357 6.98 17.91 1.97
N ASP A 358 7.85 17.50 1.05
CA ASP A 358 8.11 16.11 0.74
C ASP A 358 8.75 15.35 1.92
N LEU A 359 9.56 16.02 2.75
CA LEU A 359 10.04 15.48 4.03
C LEU A 359 8.89 15.22 5.01
N GLY A 360 7.88 16.08 5.00
CA GLY A 360 6.64 15.88 5.75
C GLY A 360 5.91 14.62 5.28
N VAL A 361 5.76 14.44 3.98
CA VAL A 361 5.18 13.25 3.34
C VAL A 361 5.97 11.99 3.73
N PHE A 362 7.30 12.01 3.56
CA PHE A 362 8.20 10.92 3.94
C PHE A 362 8.00 10.49 5.40
N SER A 363 8.06 11.44 6.33
CA SER A 363 7.96 11.15 7.76
C SER A 363 6.61 10.55 8.13
N LEU A 364 5.53 11.05 7.53
CA LEU A 364 4.19 10.57 7.79
C LEU A 364 3.98 9.16 7.22
N VAL A 365 4.45 8.90 6.01
CA VAL A 365 4.35 7.57 5.38
C VAL A 365 5.09 6.52 6.19
N VAL A 366 6.33 6.81 6.63
CA VAL A 366 7.08 5.94 7.54
C VAL A 366 6.30 5.70 8.82
N GLY A 367 5.86 6.78 9.48
CA GLY A 367 5.14 6.69 10.75
C GLY A 367 3.84 5.89 10.65
N SER A 368 3.03 6.13 9.62
CA SER A 368 1.77 5.44 9.40
C SER A 368 1.96 3.94 9.14
N THR A 369 2.89 3.58 8.25
CA THR A 369 3.16 2.19 7.92
C THR A 369 3.71 1.42 9.12
N VAL A 370 4.65 2.01 9.86
CA VAL A 370 5.22 1.40 11.08
C VAL A 370 4.18 1.30 12.18
N LEU A 371 3.25 2.26 12.32
CA LEU A 371 2.16 2.19 13.29
C LEU A 371 1.25 0.98 13.03
N ILE A 372 0.88 0.77 11.77
CA ILE A 372 0.06 -0.38 11.37
C ILE A 372 0.82 -1.70 11.63
N LEU A 373 2.11 -1.75 11.28
CA LEU A 373 2.97 -2.91 11.51
C LEU A 373 3.05 -3.27 13.01
N ILE A 374 3.32 -2.30 13.87
CA ILE A 374 3.39 -2.48 15.33
C ILE A 374 2.03 -2.95 15.86
N ALA A 375 0.92 -2.35 15.40
CA ALA A 375 -0.41 -2.73 15.82
C ALA A 375 -0.73 -4.21 15.49
N LEU A 376 -0.31 -4.69 14.33
CA LEU A 376 -0.46 -6.09 13.91
C LEU A 376 0.50 -7.02 14.68
N ALA A 377 1.75 -6.63 14.85
CA ALA A 377 2.77 -7.42 15.53
C ALA A 377 2.42 -7.63 17.03
N HIS A 378 1.91 -6.60 17.69
CA HIS A 378 1.49 -6.68 19.09
C HIS A 378 0.30 -7.60 19.33
N GLN A 379 -0.55 -7.88 18.36
CA GLN A 379 -1.60 -8.90 18.51
C GLN A 379 -0.99 -10.28 18.80
N SER A 380 0.15 -10.59 18.21
CA SER A 380 0.88 -11.83 18.49
C SER A 380 1.37 -11.93 19.93
N LEU A 381 1.91 -10.85 20.49
CA LEU A 381 2.43 -10.80 21.86
C LEU A 381 1.33 -10.87 22.92
N ARG A 382 0.19 -10.22 22.68
CA ARG A 382 -0.96 -10.22 23.60
C ARG A 382 -1.53 -11.61 23.79
N ASN A 383 -1.64 -12.39 22.72
CA ASN A 383 -2.16 -13.75 22.78
C ASN A 383 -1.23 -14.71 23.50
N TYR A 384 0.07 -14.48 23.44
CA TYR A 384 1.04 -15.26 24.21
C TYR A 384 0.86 -15.05 25.72
N ARG A 385 0.60 -13.84 26.19
CA ARG A 385 0.37 -13.53 27.62
C ARG A 385 -0.93 -14.14 28.18
N VAL A 386 -1.95 -14.28 27.36
CA VAL A 386 -3.23 -14.92 27.77
C VAL A 386 -3.06 -16.43 27.94
N ARG A 387 -2.07 -17.05 27.28
CA ARG A 387 -1.84 -18.50 27.29
C ARG A 387 -1.07 -19.03 28.49
N THR A 388 -0.30 -18.20 29.17
CA THR A 388 0.53 -18.60 30.31
C THR A 388 0.15 -17.84 31.58
N PRO A 389 -1.06 -18.08 32.13
CA PRO A 389 -1.42 -17.47 33.42
C PRO A 389 -0.50 -17.93 34.55
N GLU A 390 0.08 -19.14 34.44
CA GLU A 390 0.99 -19.70 35.41
C GLU A 390 2.44 -19.17 35.30
N ALA A 391 2.88 -18.85 34.05
CA ALA A 391 4.21 -18.26 33.86
C ALA A 391 4.24 -16.77 34.26
N ALA A 392 3.13 -16.05 34.19
CA ALA A 392 3.03 -14.67 34.64
C ALA A 392 3.08 -14.58 36.17
N LYS A 393 2.67 -15.63 36.90
CA LYS A 393 2.78 -15.71 38.36
C LYS A 393 4.19 -16.10 38.84
N ALA A 394 5.02 -16.64 37.96
CA ALA A 394 6.41 -17.03 38.32
C ALA A 394 7.43 -15.89 38.11
N GLU A 395 7.08 -14.82 37.41
CA GLU A 395 7.91 -13.62 37.23
C GLU A 395 7.67 -12.55 38.34
N ASP A 396 6.59 -12.71 39.13
CA ASP A 396 6.26 -11.81 40.28
C ASP A 396 6.69 -12.38 41.64
N VAL A 397 7.49 -13.44 41.69
CA VAL A 397 8.15 -14.01 42.86
C VAL A 397 9.67 -13.97 42.64
#